data_07605788079b828f012d6173611d5b38
#
_entry.id   07605788079b828f012d6173611d5b38
#
_cell.length_a   1.000
_cell.length_b   1.000
_cell.length_c   1.000
_cell.angle_alpha   90.00
_cell.angle_beta   90.00
_cell.angle_gamma   90.00
#
_symmetry.space_group_name_H-M   'P 1'
#
loop_
_entity.id
_entity.type
_entity.pdbx_description
1 polymer ?
#
loop_
_entity_poly.entity_id
_entity_poly.type
_entity_poly.pdbx_seq_one_letter_code
_entity_poly.pdbx_strand_id
1 'polypeptide(L)'
;MRATYLLPLTLLLTGCFGEEKGETYRFSGETMGTTYNVVAVDVPSEITETQISVAIEEALRMVDGAMSNWNKASEVSTFNALDSTEPFEISAEFAHVMEGANEVHALSKGRFDVTLFPLIELWGFGAKKPGDPIPSDEEIAAALEHVGQADLVKLDGTSLSKLDTAVSVNLSAIAKGYGNDAIAEQLKGFGIENYLVEIGGDLVSAGMNDKGEAWKIGIETPDAGSSAVEMVLPVSNLGMATSGDYRNFFEQDGVRYSHLIDPTTGRPVTHRATSVTVLAENGMMADALATAMMVLGEEEGMAIAQAKDLAVYFISRAEADADQEYVKHASPAFEKLRKAE
;
A
#
# COMPACT_ATOMS: atom_id res chain seq x y z
N MET A 1 -48.08 25.90 -68.67
CA MET A 1 -48.18 25.46 -67.30
C MET A 1 -46.78 24.97 -66.80
N ARG A 2 -46.08 25.75 -66.03
CA ARG A 2 -44.80 25.36 -65.46
C ARG A 2 -45.02 25.02 -63.95
N ALA A 3 -44.81 23.74 -63.61
CA ALA A 3 -44.91 23.29 -62.24
C ALA A 3 -43.58 23.55 -61.51
N THR A 4 -43.63 24.34 -60.45
CA THR A 4 -42.49 24.64 -59.56
C THR A 4 -42.53 23.65 -58.47
N TYR A 5 -41.53 22.78 -58.37
CA TYR A 5 -41.31 21.85 -57.18
C TYR A 5 -40.51 22.58 -56.10
N LEU A 6 -41.16 22.82 -54.96
CA LEU A 6 -40.45 23.22 -53.73
C LEU A 6 -39.90 21.95 -53.06
N LEU A 7 -38.59 21.89 -52.90
CA LEU A 7 -37.93 20.89 -52.06
C LEU A 7 -37.94 21.39 -50.56
N PRO A 8 -38.35 20.57 -49.59
CA PRO A 8 -38.22 20.96 -48.20
C PRO A 8 -36.76 20.80 -47.77
N LEU A 9 -36.17 21.87 -47.25
CA LEU A 9 -34.86 21.93 -46.63
C LEU A 9 -34.99 21.38 -45.21
N THR A 10 -34.57 20.11 -44.98
CA THR A 10 -34.52 19.49 -43.65
C THR A 10 -33.26 19.99 -42.97
N LEU A 11 -33.42 20.87 -41.98
CA LEU A 11 -32.34 21.33 -41.09
C LEU A 11 -32.02 20.19 -40.13
N LEU A 12 -30.91 19.49 -40.32
CA LEU A 12 -30.29 18.58 -39.34
C LEU A 12 -29.64 19.47 -38.29
N LEU A 13 -30.31 19.63 -37.14
CA LEU A 13 -29.71 20.12 -35.91
C LEU A 13 -28.81 19.02 -35.37
N THR A 14 -27.51 19.06 -35.66
CA THR A 14 -26.50 18.33 -34.93
C THR A 14 -26.32 19.08 -33.59
N GLY A 15 -27.07 18.67 -32.59
CA GLY A 15 -26.80 19.07 -31.21
C GLY A 15 -25.42 18.48 -30.81
N CYS A 16 -24.43 19.32 -30.60
CA CYS A 16 -23.28 18.94 -29.78
C CYS A 16 -23.84 18.69 -28.38
N PHE A 17 -24.04 17.43 -28.02
CA PHE A 17 -24.13 17.03 -26.66
C PHE A 17 -22.69 17.19 -26.08
N GLY A 18 -22.39 18.35 -25.52
CA GLY A 18 -21.30 18.44 -24.56
C GLY A 18 -21.68 17.51 -23.41
N GLU A 19 -20.86 16.53 -23.10
CA GLU A 19 -21.00 15.77 -21.87
C GLU A 19 -20.98 16.80 -20.74
N GLU A 20 -22.10 16.91 -20.01
CA GLU A 20 -22.10 17.68 -18.76
C GLU A 20 -21.09 16.99 -17.83
N LYS A 21 -20.01 17.70 -17.47
CA LYS A 21 -19.06 17.20 -16.46
C LYS A 21 -19.82 16.93 -15.19
N GLY A 22 -19.65 15.72 -14.65
CA GLY A 22 -20.20 15.35 -13.36
C GLY A 22 -19.59 16.18 -12.21
N GLU A 23 -20.19 16.08 -11.04
CA GLU A 23 -19.65 16.75 -9.84
C GLU A 23 -18.35 16.11 -9.36
N THR A 24 -17.53 16.87 -8.64
CA THR A 24 -16.35 16.38 -7.96
C THR A 24 -16.55 16.41 -6.47
N TYR A 25 -16.46 15.27 -5.80
CA TYR A 25 -16.52 15.17 -4.35
C TYR A 25 -15.16 14.88 -3.74
N ARG A 26 -14.96 15.35 -2.51
CA ARG A 26 -13.71 15.18 -1.76
C ARG A 26 -14.05 14.77 -0.33
N PHE A 27 -13.45 13.67 0.12
CA PHE A 27 -13.64 13.12 1.45
C PHE A 27 -12.30 13.02 2.16
N SER A 28 -12.28 13.18 3.47
CA SER A 28 -11.11 12.98 4.31
C SER A 28 -11.52 12.59 5.71
N GLY A 29 -10.66 11.86 6.40
CA GLY A 29 -10.89 11.43 7.76
C GLY A 29 -9.69 10.69 8.33
N GLU A 30 -9.91 9.97 9.42
CA GLU A 30 -8.88 9.17 10.11
C GLU A 30 -9.21 7.69 9.98
N THR A 31 -8.18 6.87 9.71
CA THR A 31 -8.27 5.41 9.66
C THR A 31 -6.90 4.79 9.90
N MET A 32 -6.83 3.55 10.40
CA MET A 32 -5.58 2.75 10.53
C MET A 32 -4.42 3.51 11.19
N GLY A 33 -4.73 4.40 12.16
CA GLY A 33 -3.73 5.23 12.85
C GLY A 33 -3.15 6.38 12.03
N THR A 34 -3.75 6.72 10.90
CA THR A 34 -3.37 7.81 9.98
C THR A 34 -4.59 8.50 9.41
N THR A 35 -4.42 9.27 8.35
CA THR A 35 -5.51 9.95 7.63
C THR A 35 -5.78 9.30 6.28
N TYR A 36 -6.99 9.53 5.75
CA TYR A 36 -7.32 9.20 4.37
C TYR A 36 -7.84 10.41 3.61
N ASN A 37 -7.67 10.41 2.29
CA ASN A 37 -8.20 11.38 1.36
C ASN A 37 -8.76 10.65 0.13
N VAL A 38 -9.97 11.01 -0.29
CA VAL A 38 -10.61 10.47 -1.48
C VAL A 38 -11.09 11.62 -2.35
N VAL A 39 -10.77 11.57 -3.64
CA VAL A 39 -11.29 12.49 -4.65
C VAL A 39 -12.01 11.66 -5.71
N ALA A 40 -13.30 11.93 -5.91
CA ALA A 40 -14.13 11.31 -6.93
C ALA A 40 -14.52 12.39 -7.95
N VAL A 41 -14.23 12.19 -9.22
CA VAL A 41 -14.40 13.17 -10.31
C VAL A 41 -15.40 12.63 -11.32
N ASP A 42 -16.18 13.52 -11.94
CA ASP A 42 -17.22 13.20 -12.90
C ASP A 42 -18.26 12.19 -12.37
N VAL A 43 -18.66 12.40 -11.11
CA VAL A 43 -19.61 11.52 -10.41
C VAL A 43 -20.97 11.53 -11.14
N PRO A 44 -21.58 10.34 -11.41
CA PRO A 44 -22.90 10.26 -12.01
C PRO A 44 -23.95 11.02 -11.19
N SER A 45 -24.85 11.76 -11.85
CA SER A 45 -25.79 12.68 -11.21
C SER A 45 -26.80 12.01 -10.26
N GLU A 46 -27.01 10.70 -10.39
CA GLU A 46 -27.82 9.89 -9.49
C GLU A 46 -27.13 9.48 -8.19
N ILE A 47 -25.80 9.66 -8.10
CA ILE A 47 -24.99 9.30 -6.94
C ILE A 47 -24.77 10.54 -6.09
N THR A 48 -25.13 10.45 -4.83
CA THR A 48 -24.99 11.54 -3.86
C THR A 48 -23.69 11.45 -3.06
N GLU A 49 -23.17 12.59 -2.62
CA GLU A 49 -22.02 12.66 -1.72
C GLU A 49 -22.19 11.77 -0.48
N THR A 50 -23.39 11.71 0.10
CA THR A 50 -23.70 10.87 1.26
C THR A 50 -23.56 9.38 0.96
N GLN A 51 -23.97 8.91 -0.22
CA GLN A 51 -23.81 7.49 -0.60
C GLN A 51 -22.34 7.11 -0.70
N ILE A 52 -21.52 7.98 -1.30
CA ILE A 52 -20.07 7.74 -1.40
C ILE A 52 -19.44 7.76 -0.01
N SER A 53 -19.77 8.71 0.85
CA SER A 53 -19.24 8.78 2.22
C SER A 53 -19.55 7.51 3.01
N VAL A 54 -20.78 7.02 2.94
CA VAL A 54 -21.20 5.77 3.62
C VAL A 54 -20.41 4.58 3.08
N ALA A 55 -20.23 4.47 1.75
CA ALA A 55 -19.48 3.38 1.14
C ALA A 55 -17.99 3.39 1.52
N ILE A 56 -17.37 4.58 1.62
CA ILE A 56 -16.00 4.73 2.12
C ILE A 56 -15.90 4.21 3.56
N GLU A 57 -16.80 4.64 4.44
CA GLU A 57 -16.82 4.20 5.83
C GLU A 57 -17.06 2.70 5.99
N GLU A 58 -17.90 2.11 5.13
CA GLU A 58 -18.16 0.67 5.11
C GLU A 58 -16.92 -0.12 4.68
N ALA A 59 -16.22 0.32 3.62
CA ALA A 59 -14.97 -0.27 3.17
C ALA A 59 -13.89 -0.23 4.28
N LEU A 60 -13.69 0.92 4.89
CA LEU A 60 -12.72 1.08 5.98
C LEU A 60 -13.07 0.23 7.21
N ARG A 61 -14.35 0.12 7.57
CA ARG A 61 -14.81 -0.72 8.68
C ARG A 61 -14.62 -2.21 8.38
N MET A 62 -14.84 -2.64 7.14
CA MET A 62 -14.58 -4.01 6.70
C MET A 62 -13.10 -4.35 6.87
N VAL A 63 -12.19 -3.48 6.39
CA VAL A 63 -10.74 -3.70 6.52
C VAL A 63 -10.30 -3.73 7.99
N ASP A 64 -10.79 -2.81 8.83
CA ASP A 64 -10.50 -2.83 10.27
C ASP A 64 -11.00 -4.11 10.94
N GLY A 65 -12.22 -4.54 10.61
CA GLY A 65 -12.82 -5.76 11.14
C GLY A 65 -12.09 -7.05 10.74
N ALA A 66 -11.49 -7.08 9.57
CA ALA A 66 -10.73 -8.24 9.10
C ALA A 66 -9.25 -8.22 9.57
N MET A 67 -8.55 -7.08 9.46
CA MET A 67 -7.08 -7.03 9.41
C MET A 67 -6.41 -6.23 10.52
N SER A 68 -7.15 -5.54 11.39
CA SER A 68 -6.58 -4.68 12.41
C SER A 68 -6.08 -5.47 13.62
N ASN A 69 -4.78 -5.50 13.85
CA ASN A 69 -4.19 -6.07 15.09
C ASN A 69 -4.51 -5.23 16.35
N TRP A 70 -5.02 -4.00 16.20
CA TRP A 70 -5.44 -3.12 17.29
C TRP A 70 -6.90 -3.35 17.70
N ASN A 71 -7.73 -3.83 16.78
CA ASN A 71 -9.11 -4.20 17.03
C ASN A 71 -9.16 -5.66 17.54
N LYS A 72 -9.38 -5.84 18.84
CA LYS A 72 -9.44 -7.17 19.47
C LYS A 72 -10.56 -8.06 18.92
N ALA A 73 -11.55 -7.50 18.26
CA ALA A 73 -12.66 -8.22 17.66
C ALA A 73 -12.45 -8.50 16.16
N SER A 74 -11.33 -8.09 15.59
CA SER A 74 -10.99 -8.38 14.20
C SER A 74 -10.72 -9.88 13.99
N GLU A 75 -10.84 -10.33 12.74
CA GLU A 75 -10.55 -11.72 12.38
C GLU A 75 -9.08 -12.07 12.64
N VAL A 76 -8.13 -11.18 12.26
CA VAL A 76 -6.70 -11.41 12.51
C VAL A 76 -6.38 -11.47 14.00
N SER A 77 -6.98 -10.62 14.84
CA SER A 77 -6.78 -10.65 16.30
C SER A 77 -7.39 -11.91 16.90
N THR A 78 -8.55 -12.35 16.41
CA THR A 78 -9.19 -13.61 16.82
C THR A 78 -8.32 -14.80 16.45
N PHE A 79 -7.85 -14.87 15.19
CA PHE A 79 -6.93 -15.91 14.72
C PHE A 79 -5.64 -15.96 15.56
N ASN A 80 -5.03 -14.82 15.83
CA ASN A 80 -3.81 -14.73 16.62
C ASN A 80 -4.00 -15.25 18.07
N ALA A 81 -5.17 -15.01 18.66
CA ALA A 81 -5.52 -15.45 20.01
C ALA A 81 -5.84 -16.94 20.14
N LEU A 82 -5.99 -17.67 19.03
CA LEU A 82 -6.30 -19.10 19.07
C LEU A 82 -5.13 -19.91 19.65
N ASP A 83 -5.38 -20.70 20.67
CA ASP A 83 -4.48 -21.76 21.16
C ASP A 83 -4.82 -23.08 20.45
N SER A 84 -4.78 -23.08 19.12
CA SER A 84 -5.18 -24.21 18.26
C SER A 84 -4.46 -24.13 16.92
N THR A 85 -4.15 -25.28 16.36
CA THR A 85 -3.66 -25.46 14.98
C THR A 85 -4.76 -25.85 14.01
N GLU A 86 -6.01 -26.01 14.49
CA GLU A 86 -7.15 -26.30 13.65
C GLU A 86 -7.48 -25.14 12.70
N PRO A 87 -8.00 -25.43 11.51
CA PRO A 87 -8.42 -24.42 10.57
C PRO A 87 -9.45 -23.43 11.16
N PHE A 88 -9.27 -22.15 10.87
CA PHE A 88 -10.14 -21.04 11.23
C PHE A 88 -10.69 -20.38 9.96
N GLU A 89 -12.02 -20.26 9.88
CA GLU A 89 -12.67 -19.60 8.74
C GLU A 89 -12.47 -18.09 8.81
N ILE A 90 -12.02 -17.51 7.70
CA ILE A 90 -11.78 -16.08 7.51
C ILE A 90 -12.65 -15.54 6.37
N SER A 91 -12.83 -14.22 6.33
CA SER A 91 -13.50 -13.55 5.20
C SER A 91 -12.73 -13.73 3.88
N ALA A 92 -13.46 -13.57 2.77
CA ALA A 92 -12.84 -13.59 1.44
C ALA A 92 -11.82 -12.45 1.28
N GLU A 93 -12.06 -11.32 1.91
CA GLU A 93 -11.20 -10.15 1.94
C GLU A 93 -9.87 -10.44 2.65
N PHE A 94 -9.94 -11.11 3.80
CA PHE A 94 -8.72 -11.51 4.51
C PHE A 94 -7.95 -12.58 3.71
N ALA A 95 -8.65 -13.56 3.14
CA ALA A 95 -8.03 -14.57 2.29
C ALA A 95 -7.32 -13.94 1.08
N HIS A 96 -7.95 -12.98 0.41
CA HIS A 96 -7.36 -12.25 -0.71
C HIS A 96 -6.06 -11.51 -0.33
N VAL A 97 -6.05 -10.85 0.84
CA VAL A 97 -4.83 -10.19 1.33
C VAL A 97 -3.74 -11.20 1.69
N MET A 98 -4.10 -12.36 2.25
CA MET A 98 -3.13 -13.44 2.50
C MET A 98 -2.56 -14.05 1.21
N GLU A 99 -3.36 -14.15 0.15
CA GLU A 99 -2.88 -14.56 -1.19
C GLU A 99 -1.83 -13.57 -1.71
N GLY A 100 -2.13 -12.27 -1.69
CA GLY A 100 -1.16 -11.21 -2.04
C GLY A 100 0.10 -11.24 -1.18
N ALA A 101 -0.06 -11.45 0.13
CA ALA A 101 1.06 -11.61 1.05
C ALA A 101 1.93 -12.81 0.70
N ASN A 102 1.34 -13.95 0.33
CA ASN A 102 2.07 -15.15 -0.10
C ASN A 102 2.83 -14.90 -1.42
N GLU A 103 2.23 -14.17 -2.36
CA GLU A 103 2.89 -13.81 -3.62
C GLU A 103 4.14 -12.95 -3.36
N VAL A 104 4.01 -11.89 -2.56
CA VAL A 104 5.14 -10.99 -2.25
C VAL A 104 6.18 -11.69 -1.38
N HIS A 105 5.78 -12.57 -0.46
CA HIS A 105 6.70 -13.42 0.30
C HIS A 105 7.57 -14.27 -0.63
N ALA A 106 6.97 -14.97 -1.57
CA ALA A 106 7.68 -15.81 -2.54
C ALA A 106 8.59 -14.97 -3.46
N LEU A 107 8.10 -13.83 -3.96
CA LEU A 107 8.86 -12.93 -4.84
C LEU A 107 10.06 -12.33 -4.11
N SER A 108 9.92 -11.95 -2.86
CA SER A 108 10.98 -11.36 -2.03
C SER A 108 11.91 -12.40 -1.40
N LYS A 109 11.74 -13.68 -1.72
CA LYS A 109 12.50 -14.81 -1.11
C LYS A 109 12.41 -14.83 0.42
N GLY A 110 11.20 -14.56 0.93
CA GLY A 110 10.92 -14.57 2.36
C GLY A 110 11.23 -13.27 3.10
N ARG A 111 11.65 -12.18 2.41
CA ARG A 111 11.93 -10.89 3.09
C ARG A 111 10.67 -10.11 3.44
N PHE A 112 9.58 -10.33 2.75
CA PHE A 112 8.24 -9.94 3.20
C PHE A 112 7.63 -11.12 3.96
N ASP A 113 7.27 -10.92 5.21
CA ASP A 113 6.69 -11.97 6.06
C ASP A 113 5.66 -11.38 7.03
N VAL A 114 4.44 -11.88 6.98
CA VAL A 114 3.34 -11.39 7.83
C VAL A 114 3.36 -12.01 9.24
N THR A 115 4.30 -12.91 9.54
CA THR A 115 4.43 -13.54 10.87
C THR A 115 5.43 -12.83 11.79
N LEU A 116 5.91 -11.65 11.41
CA LEU A 116 6.93 -10.86 12.13
C LEU A 116 6.46 -10.29 13.48
N PHE A 117 5.20 -10.47 13.88
CA PHE A 117 4.66 -9.81 15.08
C PHE A 117 5.47 -10.08 16.36
N PRO A 118 5.98 -11.30 16.66
CA PRO A 118 6.82 -11.54 17.83
C PRO A 118 8.09 -10.69 17.85
N LEU A 119 8.73 -10.50 16.70
CA LEU A 119 9.91 -9.67 16.55
C LEU A 119 9.60 -8.17 16.64
N ILE A 120 8.48 -7.72 16.06
CA ILE A 120 7.99 -6.33 16.16
C ILE A 120 7.78 -5.95 17.63
N GLU A 121 7.13 -6.81 18.41
CA GLU A 121 6.94 -6.62 19.86
C GLU A 121 8.27 -6.65 20.62
N LEU A 122 9.14 -7.60 20.30
CA LEU A 122 10.45 -7.77 20.95
C LEU A 122 11.33 -6.52 20.79
N TRP A 123 11.36 -5.93 19.60
CA TRP A 123 12.13 -4.71 19.28
C TRP A 123 11.47 -3.41 19.76
N GLY A 124 10.25 -3.47 20.31
CA GLY A 124 9.57 -2.31 20.87
C GLY A 124 8.81 -1.45 19.84
N PHE A 125 8.56 -1.95 18.64
CA PHE A 125 7.75 -1.28 17.61
C PHE A 125 6.25 -1.60 17.71
N GLY A 126 5.86 -2.48 18.63
CA GLY A 126 4.48 -2.77 18.98
C GLY A 126 4.00 -1.97 20.20
N ALA A 127 3.48 -2.66 21.22
CA ALA A 127 2.98 -2.05 22.46
C ALA A 127 4.08 -1.59 23.44
N LYS A 128 5.32 -2.06 23.29
CA LYS A 128 6.48 -1.65 24.11
C LYS A 128 6.89 -0.21 23.81
N LYS A 129 7.56 0.42 24.79
CA LYS A 129 8.01 1.82 24.65
C LYS A 129 9.47 1.89 24.22
N PRO A 130 9.87 2.91 23.44
CA PRO A 130 11.28 3.21 23.18
C PRO A 130 12.07 3.35 24.49
N GLY A 131 13.24 2.68 24.59
CA GLY A 131 14.12 2.74 25.78
C GLY A 131 14.22 1.43 26.54
N ASP A 132 13.49 0.38 26.15
CA ASP A 132 13.74 -0.98 26.61
C ASP A 132 15.10 -1.48 26.08
N PRO A 133 15.79 -2.41 26.81
CA PRO A 133 17.07 -2.92 26.35
C PRO A 133 16.98 -3.57 24.97
N ILE A 134 18.06 -3.42 24.16
CA ILE A 134 18.20 -4.14 22.90
C ILE A 134 18.07 -5.64 23.17
N PRO A 135 17.23 -6.37 22.38
CA PRO A 135 17.06 -7.80 22.57
C PRO A 135 18.38 -8.57 22.45
N SER A 136 18.57 -9.56 23.30
CA SER A 136 19.70 -10.50 23.22
C SER A 136 19.56 -11.44 22.02
N ASP A 137 20.67 -12.08 21.63
CA ASP A 137 20.67 -13.06 20.55
C ASP A 137 19.75 -14.25 20.87
N GLU A 138 19.67 -14.64 22.15
CA GLU A 138 18.80 -15.71 22.62
C GLU A 138 17.31 -15.33 22.50
N GLU A 139 16.95 -14.10 22.85
CA GLU A 139 15.56 -13.62 22.72
C GLU A 139 15.15 -13.52 21.26
N ILE A 140 16.05 -13.03 20.38
CA ILE A 140 15.80 -12.96 18.92
C ILE A 140 15.63 -14.37 18.36
N ALA A 141 16.52 -15.32 18.73
CA ALA A 141 16.43 -16.70 18.25
C ALA A 141 15.13 -17.38 18.70
N ALA A 142 14.70 -17.15 19.94
CA ALA A 142 13.43 -17.67 20.43
C ALA A 142 12.21 -17.08 19.68
N ALA A 143 12.23 -15.78 19.37
CA ALA A 143 11.17 -15.14 18.60
C ALA A 143 11.12 -15.65 17.14
N LEU A 144 12.28 -15.92 16.53
CA LEU A 144 12.40 -16.46 15.17
C LEU A 144 11.81 -17.87 15.03
N GLU A 145 11.71 -18.66 16.10
CA GLU A 145 11.05 -19.98 16.05
C GLU A 145 9.57 -19.89 15.65
N HIS A 146 8.93 -18.71 15.85
CA HIS A 146 7.52 -18.45 15.54
C HIS A 146 7.34 -17.54 14.32
N VAL A 147 8.40 -17.35 13.50
CA VAL A 147 8.40 -16.53 12.28
C VAL A 147 8.72 -17.42 11.08
N GLY A 148 7.94 -17.29 10.02
CA GLY A 148 8.10 -18.05 8.78
C GLY A 148 6.75 -18.33 8.12
N GLN A 149 6.24 -17.36 7.37
CA GLN A 149 4.91 -17.41 6.75
C GLN A 149 4.71 -18.69 5.92
N ALA A 150 5.68 -19.06 5.07
CA ALA A 150 5.57 -20.21 4.17
C ALA A 150 5.49 -21.56 4.91
N ASP A 151 6.15 -21.68 6.05
CA ASP A 151 6.28 -22.93 6.78
C ASP A 151 5.28 -23.03 7.95
N LEU A 152 4.80 -21.91 8.47
CA LEU A 152 4.02 -21.86 9.70
C LEU A 152 2.54 -21.47 9.52
N VAL A 153 2.18 -20.91 8.36
CA VAL A 153 0.79 -20.51 8.05
C VAL A 153 0.31 -21.18 6.77
N LYS A 154 -0.86 -21.77 6.82
CA LYS A 154 -1.49 -22.40 5.65
C LYS A 154 -2.82 -21.75 5.35
N LEU A 155 -2.98 -21.29 4.11
CA LEU A 155 -4.24 -20.83 3.54
C LEU A 155 -4.79 -21.89 2.57
N ASP A 156 -6.08 -22.23 2.71
CA ASP A 156 -6.80 -23.12 1.79
C ASP A 156 -8.21 -22.55 1.55
N GLY A 157 -8.37 -21.80 0.44
CA GLY A 157 -9.56 -20.97 0.20
C GLY A 157 -9.73 -19.92 1.29
N THR A 158 -10.84 -19.95 2.03
CA THR A 158 -11.10 -19.08 3.18
C THR A 158 -10.76 -19.72 4.53
N SER A 159 -9.98 -20.79 4.53
CA SER A 159 -9.59 -21.49 5.75
C SER A 159 -8.11 -21.21 6.04
N LEU A 160 -7.82 -20.57 7.18
CA LEU A 160 -6.48 -20.22 7.63
C LEU A 160 -6.09 -21.07 8.83
N SER A 161 -4.91 -21.67 8.82
CA SER A 161 -4.38 -22.41 9.97
C SER A 161 -2.93 -22.04 10.25
N LYS A 162 -2.53 -22.17 11.52
CA LYS A 162 -1.13 -22.03 11.95
C LYS A 162 -0.62 -23.37 12.44
N LEU A 163 0.62 -23.71 12.11
CA LEU A 163 1.24 -24.97 12.50
C LEU A 163 1.87 -24.94 13.90
N ASP A 164 2.00 -23.73 14.46
CA ASP A 164 2.42 -23.45 15.83
C ASP A 164 1.47 -22.43 16.45
N THR A 165 0.94 -22.69 17.64
CA THR A 165 -0.04 -21.81 18.30
C THR A 165 0.52 -20.44 18.67
N ALA A 166 1.83 -20.28 18.79
CA ALA A 166 2.49 -19.02 19.07
C ALA A 166 2.66 -18.09 17.85
N VAL A 167 2.42 -18.62 16.63
CA VAL A 167 2.45 -17.81 15.41
C VAL A 167 1.36 -16.75 15.43
N SER A 168 1.73 -15.53 15.06
CA SER A 168 0.82 -14.38 14.99
C SER A 168 0.99 -13.63 13.67
N VAL A 169 -0.11 -13.38 12.96
CA VAL A 169 -0.17 -12.65 11.71
C VAL A 169 -0.31 -11.15 11.94
N ASN A 170 0.46 -10.36 11.22
CA ASN A 170 0.37 -8.91 11.19
C ASN A 170 0.33 -8.42 9.73
N LEU A 171 -0.76 -7.76 9.35
CA LEU A 171 -1.00 -7.31 7.98
C LEU A 171 -0.70 -5.82 7.76
N SER A 172 -0.04 -5.14 8.70
CA SER A 172 0.21 -3.69 8.62
C SER A 172 1.04 -3.25 7.40
N ALA A 173 1.78 -4.18 6.79
CA ALA A 173 2.62 -3.96 5.61
C ALA A 173 1.90 -4.16 4.26
N ILE A 174 0.58 -4.37 4.26
CA ILE A 174 -0.24 -4.64 3.08
C ILE A 174 -1.68 -4.10 3.22
N ALA A 175 -2.15 -3.91 4.45
CA ALA A 175 -3.54 -3.58 4.73
C ALA A 175 -3.92 -2.14 4.33
N LYS A 176 -2.99 -1.17 4.35
CA LYS A 176 -3.26 0.20 3.89
C LYS A 176 -3.51 0.22 2.38
N GLY A 177 -2.64 -0.46 1.64
CA GLY A 177 -2.81 -0.63 0.20
C GLY A 177 -4.13 -1.29 -0.15
N TYR A 178 -4.50 -2.36 0.55
CA TYR A 178 -5.80 -3.00 0.37
C TYR A 178 -6.97 -2.08 0.76
N GLY A 179 -6.82 -1.25 1.77
CA GLY A 179 -7.83 -0.24 2.15
C GLY A 179 -8.11 0.75 1.03
N ASN A 180 -7.08 1.20 0.30
CA ASN A 180 -7.23 2.02 -0.90
C ASN A 180 -8.02 1.29 -1.99
N ASP A 181 -7.69 0.01 -2.24
CA ASP A 181 -8.36 -0.80 -3.25
C ASP A 181 -9.83 -1.07 -2.89
N ALA A 182 -10.12 -1.32 -1.60
CA ALA A 182 -11.48 -1.53 -1.12
C ALA A 182 -12.37 -0.29 -1.32
N ILE A 183 -11.86 0.91 -1.06
CA ILE A 183 -12.57 2.15 -1.36
C ILE A 183 -12.74 2.31 -2.88
N ALA A 184 -11.69 2.07 -3.66
CA ALA A 184 -11.73 2.18 -5.12
C ALA A 184 -12.80 1.26 -5.74
N GLU A 185 -12.98 0.03 -5.22
CA GLU A 185 -14.04 -0.88 -5.67
C GLU A 185 -15.44 -0.33 -5.37
N GLN A 186 -15.65 0.36 -4.24
CA GLN A 186 -16.93 1.04 -3.97
C GLN A 186 -17.21 2.15 -4.98
N LEU A 187 -16.19 2.97 -5.30
CA LEU A 187 -16.30 4.03 -6.29
C LEU A 187 -16.63 3.46 -7.68
N LYS A 188 -15.96 2.41 -8.10
CA LYS A 188 -16.26 1.68 -9.36
C LYS A 188 -17.68 1.13 -9.37
N GLY A 189 -18.16 0.60 -8.24
CA GLY A 189 -19.53 0.11 -8.07
C GLY A 189 -20.59 1.19 -8.32
N PHE A 190 -20.27 2.45 -8.11
CA PHE A 190 -21.09 3.63 -8.45
C PHE A 190 -20.90 4.12 -9.89
N GLY A 191 -20.05 3.47 -10.70
CA GLY A 191 -19.73 3.94 -12.06
C GLY A 191 -18.76 5.13 -12.07
N ILE A 192 -18.04 5.40 -10.97
CA ILE A 192 -17.03 6.46 -10.88
C ILE A 192 -15.72 5.91 -11.42
N GLU A 193 -15.26 6.41 -12.56
CA GLU A 193 -14.05 5.96 -13.25
C GLU A 193 -12.82 6.85 -12.98
N ASN A 194 -13.04 8.07 -12.46
CA ASN A 194 -12.01 9.07 -12.22
C ASN A 194 -11.87 9.31 -10.71
N TYR A 195 -10.83 8.77 -10.10
CA TYR A 195 -10.65 8.90 -8.65
C TYR A 195 -9.18 8.84 -8.22
N LEU A 196 -8.92 9.40 -7.05
CA LEU A 196 -7.71 9.21 -6.26
C LEU A 196 -8.15 8.82 -4.85
N VAL A 197 -7.63 7.71 -4.35
CA VAL A 197 -7.80 7.25 -2.96
C VAL A 197 -6.43 7.18 -2.32
N GLU A 198 -6.26 7.78 -1.14
CA GLU A 198 -4.99 7.82 -0.41
C GLU A 198 -5.23 7.49 1.06
N ILE A 199 -4.43 6.61 1.64
CA ILE A 199 -4.38 6.28 3.07
C ILE A 199 -2.92 6.31 3.53
N GLY A 200 -2.58 7.29 4.39
CA GLY A 200 -1.27 7.38 5.04
C GLY A 200 -0.08 7.48 4.09
N GLY A 201 -0.26 8.05 2.90
CA GLY A 201 0.74 8.23 1.86
C GLY A 201 0.71 7.17 0.76
N ASP A 202 0.08 6.01 0.99
CA ASP A 202 -0.14 5.00 -0.05
C ASP A 202 -1.44 5.32 -0.79
N LEU A 203 -1.50 5.06 -2.09
CA LEU A 203 -2.63 5.47 -2.89
C LEU A 203 -2.95 4.49 -4.04
N VAL A 204 -4.17 4.63 -4.54
CA VAL A 204 -4.58 4.11 -5.85
C VAL A 204 -5.29 5.20 -6.62
N SER A 205 -5.08 5.26 -7.93
CA SER A 205 -5.75 6.23 -8.79
C SER A 205 -6.27 5.58 -10.07
N ALA A 206 -7.33 6.17 -10.61
CA ALA A 206 -7.86 5.79 -11.92
C ALA A 206 -8.28 7.03 -12.71
N GLY A 207 -8.32 6.89 -14.03
CA GLY A 207 -8.77 7.92 -14.96
C GLY A 207 -7.99 9.23 -14.83
N MET A 208 -8.70 10.36 -14.78
CA MET A 208 -8.15 11.71 -14.83
C MET A 208 -8.60 12.55 -13.63
N ASN A 209 -7.86 13.60 -13.33
CA ASN A 209 -8.23 14.60 -12.33
C ASN A 209 -9.35 15.54 -12.87
N ASP A 210 -9.79 16.46 -12.03
CA ASP A 210 -10.85 17.46 -12.34
C ASP A 210 -10.50 18.42 -13.49
N LYS A 211 -9.24 18.43 -13.94
CA LYS A 211 -8.76 19.21 -15.11
C LYS A 211 -8.70 18.38 -16.38
N GLY A 212 -8.96 17.08 -16.33
CA GLY A 212 -8.81 16.16 -17.46
C GLY A 212 -7.35 15.77 -17.74
N GLU A 213 -6.49 15.83 -16.73
CA GLU A 213 -5.08 15.44 -16.78
C GLU A 213 -4.85 14.18 -15.93
N ALA A 214 -3.76 13.45 -16.18
CA ALA A 214 -3.30 12.40 -15.27
C ALA A 214 -3.10 12.95 -13.85
N TRP A 215 -3.34 12.11 -12.85
CA TRP A 215 -3.06 12.45 -11.45
C TRP A 215 -1.57 12.71 -11.27
N LYS A 216 -1.21 13.82 -10.61
CA LYS A 216 0.18 14.21 -10.35
C LYS A 216 0.50 13.95 -8.89
N ILE A 217 1.33 12.95 -8.65
CA ILE A 217 1.68 12.48 -7.31
C ILE A 217 3.13 12.82 -7.01
N GLY A 218 3.37 13.43 -5.85
CA GLY A 218 4.71 13.76 -5.37
C GLY A 218 5.34 12.61 -4.60
N ILE A 219 6.59 12.27 -4.90
CA ILE A 219 7.45 11.49 -4.02
C ILE A 219 8.16 12.48 -3.09
N GLU A 220 8.09 12.27 -1.78
CA GLU A 220 8.77 13.11 -0.79
C GLU A 220 10.26 12.75 -0.66
N THR A 221 11.08 13.74 -0.33
CA THR A 221 12.46 13.47 0.13
C THR A 221 12.41 12.79 1.49
N PRO A 222 13.30 11.81 1.78
CA PRO A 222 13.31 11.07 3.05
C PRO A 222 13.95 11.90 4.19
N ASP A 223 13.43 13.10 4.42
CA ASP A 223 13.86 13.98 5.49
C ASP A 223 12.75 14.12 6.53
N ALA A 224 13.01 13.68 7.77
CA ALA A 224 12.05 13.70 8.87
C ALA A 224 11.55 15.12 9.25
N GLY A 225 12.22 16.17 8.78
CA GLY A 225 11.91 17.57 9.08
C GLY A 225 11.28 18.37 7.93
N SER A 226 11.18 17.82 6.73
CA SER A 226 10.64 18.54 5.56
C SER A 226 9.68 17.69 4.75
N SER A 227 8.68 18.35 4.15
CA SER A 227 7.80 17.76 3.13
C SER A 227 8.23 18.24 1.75
N ALA A 228 9.54 18.24 1.47
CA ALA A 228 10.06 18.63 0.16
C ALA A 228 9.72 17.53 -0.86
N VAL A 229 9.24 17.95 -2.03
CA VAL A 229 8.95 17.05 -3.14
C VAL A 229 10.22 16.76 -3.91
N GLU A 230 10.61 15.50 -3.94
CA GLU A 230 11.74 15.00 -4.72
C GLU A 230 11.40 14.91 -6.21
N MET A 231 10.23 14.38 -6.52
CA MET A 231 9.79 14.14 -7.89
C MET A 231 8.26 14.16 -7.95
N VAL A 232 7.72 14.56 -9.10
CA VAL A 232 6.28 14.45 -9.41
C VAL A 232 6.12 13.46 -10.54
N LEU A 233 5.22 12.48 -10.37
CA LEU A 233 4.89 11.46 -11.36
C LEU A 233 3.46 11.60 -11.84
N PRO A 234 3.20 11.39 -13.13
CA PRO A 234 1.84 11.12 -13.61
C PRO A 234 1.47 9.68 -13.21
N VAL A 235 0.43 9.53 -12.41
CA VAL A 235 -0.06 8.21 -11.95
C VAL A 235 -1.53 8.10 -12.28
N SER A 236 -1.90 7.12 -13.12
CA SER A 236 -3.30 6.79 -13.41
C SER A 236 -3.43 5.29 -13.64
N ASN A 237 -4.49 4.70 -13.11
CA ASN A 237 -4.77 3.26 -13.17
C ASN A 237 -3.68 2.39 -12.51
N LEU A 238 -3.06 2.92 -11.47
CA LEU A 238 -2.00 2.26 -10.71
C LEU A 238 -2.17 2.52 -9.21
N GLY A 239 -1.65 1.60 -8.41
CA GLY A 239 -1.31 1.81 -7.01
C GLY A 239 0.11 2.36 -6.87
N MET A 240 0.34 3.17 -5.84
CA MET A 240 1.66 3.67 -5.47
C MET A 240 1.79 3.65 -3.95
N ALA A 241 2.89 3.11 -3.45
CA ALA A 241 3.20 3.10 -2.03
C ALA A 241 4.67 3.44 -1.80
N THR A 242 4.95 3.99 -0.61
CA THR A 242 6.31 4.35 -0.20
C THR A 242 6.60 3.83 1.19
N SER A 243 7.57 2.92 1.31
CA SER A 243 8.15 2.47 2.57
C SER A 243 9.43 3.24 2.89
N GLY A 244 9.66 3.55 4.16
CA GLY A 244 10.85 4.28 4.57
C GLY A 244 11.24 4.07 6.02
N ASP A 245 12.53 4.21 6.33
CA ASP A 245 13.09 4.03 7.68
C ASP A 245 13.14 5.33 8.51
N TYR A 246 12.74 6.46 7.92
CA TYR A 246 12.99 7.80 8.48
C TYR A 246 11.88 8.32 9.42
N ARG A 247 10.71 7.68 9.46
CA ARG A 247 9.56 8.10 10.30
C ARG A 247 9.44 7.29 11.59
N ASN A 248 9.74 6.00 11.58
CA ASN A 248 9.56 5.09 12.71
C ASN A 248 10.86 4.35 13.03
N PHE A 249 11.63 4.90 13.96
CA PHE A 249 12.92 4.38 14.43
C PHE A 249 13.18 4.85 15.86
N PHE A 250 14.11 4.21 16.54
CA PHE A 250 14.72 4.74 17.75
C PHE A 250 16.24 4.70 17.65
N GLU A 251 16.91 5.48 18.47
CA GLU A 251 18.37 5.50 18.55
C GLU A 251 18.82 5.10 19.96
N GLN A 252 19.80 4.21 20.04
CA GLN A 252 20.43 3.80 21.29
C GLN A 252 21.94 3.62 21.07
N ASP A 253 22.76 4.22 21.93
CA ASP A 253 24.22 4.17 21.87
C ASP A 253 24.82 4.61 20.52
N GLY A 254 24.14 5.56 19.84
CA GLY A 254 24.52 6.06 18.52
C GLY A 254 24.20 5.12 17.36
N VAL A 255 23.48 4.04 17.60
CA VAL A 255 22.97 3.11 16.59
C VAL A 255 21.49 3.36 16.39
N ARG A 256 21.09 3.45 15.11
CA ARG A 256 19.69 3.61 14.69
C ARG A 256 19.07 2.26 14.40
N TYR A 257 17.89 2.03 14.96
CA TYR A 257 17.08 0.82 14.80
C TYR A 257 15.76 1.20 14.13
N SER A 258 15.56 0.69 12.91
CA SER A 258 14.33 0.87 12.14
C SER A 258 13.26 -0.15 12.57
N HIS A 259 11.99 0.21 12.40
CA HIS A 259 10.86 -0.71 12.56
C HIS A 259 10.80 -1.82 11.49
N LEU A 260 11.60 -1.71 10.44
CA LEU A 260 11.69 -2.69 9.36
C LEU A 260 12.65 -3.82 9.78
N ILE A 261 12.08 -4.99 10.05
CA ILE A 261 12.82 -6.15 10.54
C ILE A 261 13.02 -7.14 9.41
N ASP A 262 14.25 -7.62 9.23
CA ASP A 262 14.58 -8.71 8.34
C ASP A 262 14.18 -10.05 8.97
N PRO A 263 13.21 -10.79 8.40
CA PRO A 263 12.74 -12.06 8.95
C PRO A 263 13.82 -13.14 8.99
N THR A 264 14.88 -13.03 8.19
CA THR A 264 15.97 -14.01 8.17
C THR A 264 16.98 -13.85 9.30
N THR A 265 17.08 -12.63 9.83
CA THR A 265 18.01 -12.32 10.93
C THR A 265 17.31 -12.01 12.24
N GLY A 266 16.01 -11.70 12.20
CA GLY A 266 15.23 -11.21 13.33
C GLY A 266 15.65 -9.80 13.81
N ARG A 267 16.42 -9.07 12.99
CA ARG A 267 16.98 -7.75 13.34
C ARG A 267 16.50 -6.66 12.41
N PRO A 268 16.43 -5.41 12.89
CA PRO A 268 16.25 -4.25 12.03
C PRO A 268 17.25 -4.21 10.88
N VAL A 269 16.77 -3.79 9.68
CA VAL A 269 17.63 -3.62 8.51
C VAL A 269 18.71 -2.56 8.77
N THR A 270 19.90 -2.76 8.21
CA THR A 270 21.08 -1.90 8.43
C THR A 270 21.66 -1.29 7.15
N HIS A 271 21.08 -1.63 5.98
CA HIS A 271 21.50 -1.05 4.69
C HIS A 271 21.17 0.45 4.61
N ARG A 272 21.65 1.11 3.57
CA ARG A 272 21.51 2.56 3.41
C ARG A 272 20.25 3.03 2.70
N ALA A 273 19.42 2.12 2.18
CA ALA A 273 18.13 2.50 1.62
C ALA A 273 17.28 3.17 2.71
N THR A 274 16.74 4.34 2.39
CA THR A 274 16.00 5.15 3.35
C THR A 274 14.54 5.35 2.93
N SER A 275 14.28 5.26 1.62
CA SER A 275 12.93 5.31 1.04
C SER A 275 12.87 4.45 -0.22
N VAL A 276 11.77 3.75 -0.38
CA VAL A 276 11.46 2.97 -1.59
C VAL A 276 10.03 3.26 -2.00
N THR A 277 9.86 3.77 -3.22
CA THR A 277 8.54 3.94 -3.84
C THR A 277 8.32 2.86 -4.89
N VAL A 278 7.17 2.21 -4.85
CA VAL A 278 6.74 1.18 -5.81
C VAL A 278 5.42 1.59 -6.45
N LEU A 279 5.34 1.42 -7.78
CA LEU A 279 4.09 1.47 -8.52
C LEU A 279 3.73 0.04 -8.94
N ALA A 280 2.46 -0.34 -8.72
CA ALA A 280 1.94 -1.66 -9.04
C ALA A 280 0.51 -1.55 -9.62
N GLU A 281 -0.07 -2.67 -10.03
CA GLU A 281 -1.41 -2.74 -10.60
C GLU A 281 -2.53 -2.30 -9.63
N ASN A 282 -2.29 -2.39 -8.33
CA ASN A 282 -3.23 -2.00 -7.27
C ASN A 282 -2.47 -1.52 -6.03
N GLY A 283 -3.21 -0.93 -5.08
CA GLY A 283 -2.65 -0.39 -3.84
C GLY A 283 -2.06 -1.47 -2.94
N MET A 284 -2.73 -2.61 -2.80
CA MET A 284 -2.30 -3.74 -1.97
C MET A 284 -0.92 -4.24 -2.38
N MET A 285 -0.71 -4.49 -3.67
CA MET A 285 0.57 -4.96 -4.18
C MET A 285 1.65 -3.88 -4.09
N ALA A 286 1.31 -2.61 -4.30
CA ALA A 286 2.26 -1.51 -4.13
C ALA A 286 2.79 -1.42 -2.68
N ASP A 287 1.92 -1.48 -1.66
CA ASP A 287 2.26 -1.42 -0.23
C ASP A 287 3.14 -2.61 0.18
N ALA A 288 2.72 -3.84 -0.15
CA ALA A 288 3.49 -5.03 0.17
C ALA A 288 4.86 -5.07 -0.52
N LEU A 289 4.92 -4.71 -1.81
CA LEU A 289 6.18 -4.67 -2.56
C LEU A 289 7.10 -3.55 -2.05
N ALA A 290 6.59 -2.38 -1.69
CA ALA A 290 7.39 -1.31 -1.12
C ALA A 290 8.07 -1.76 0.18
N THR A 291 7.32 -2.45 1.06
CA THR A 291 7.88 -3.04 2.28
C THR A 291 8.91 -4.12 1.96
N ALA A 292 8.62 -5.05 1.04
CA ALA A 292 9.55 -6.09 0.62
C ALA A 292 10.87 -5.51 0.08
N MET A 293 10.79 -4.54 -0.83
CA MET A 293 11.96 -3.87 -1.41
C MET A 293 12.77 -3.12 -0.35
N MET A 294 12.08 -2.50 0.61
CA MET A 294 12.75 -1.82 1.70
C MET A 294 13.49 -2.79 2.63
N VAL A 295 12.96 -3.98 2.89
CA VAL A 295 13.66 -5.02 3.69
C VAL A 295 14.84 -5.63 2.92
N LEU A 296 14.69 -5.86 1.61
CA LEU A 296 15.76 -6.37 0.75
C LEU A 296 16.95 -5.38 0.62
N GLY A 297 16.67 -4.09 0.68
CA GLY A 297 17.63 -3.05 0.35
C GLY A 297 17.85 -2.88 -1.15
N GLU A 298 18.64 -1.89 -1.53
CA GLU A 298 18.76 -1.44 -2.92
C GLU A 298 19.34 -2.51 -3.85
N GLU A 299 20.41 -3.21 -3.46
CA GLU A 299 21.10 -4.17 -4.33
C GLU A 299 20.21 -5.37 -4.69
N GLU A 300 19.69 -6.07 -3.69
CA GLU A 300 18.80 -7.23 -3.90
C GLU A 300 17.45 -6.79 -4.46
N GLY A 301 16.88 -5.70 -3.96
CA GLY A 301 15.59 -5.16 -4.40
C GLY A 301 15.62 -4.75 -5.88
N MET A 302 16.67 -4.05 -6.33
CA MET A 302 16.81 -3.69 -7.75
C MET A 302 17.03 -4.91 -8.64
N ALA A 303 17.76 -5.93 -8.19
CA ALA A 303 17.93 -7.16 -8.97
C ALA A 303 16.57 -7.85 -9.20
N ILE A 304 15.72 -7.92 -8.17
CA ILE A 304 14.35 -8.48 -8.30
C ILE A 304 13.49 -7.56 -9.16
N ALA A 305 13.53 -6.26 -8.95
CA ALA A 305 12.75 -5.28 -9.73
C ALA A 305 13.05 -5.39 -11.24
N GLN A 306 14.31 -5.52 -11.62
CA GLN A 306 14.70 -5.73 -13.02
C GLN A 306 14.26 -7.08 -13.57
N ALA A 307 14.40 -8.15 -12.79
CA ALA A 307 14.03 -9.51 -13.23
C ALA A 307 12.51 -9.69 -13.40
N LYS A 308 11.70 -8.90 -12.67
CA LYS A 308 10.24 -8.99 -12.63
C LYS A 308 9.52 -7.80 -13.29
N ASP A 309 10.27 -6.88 -13.91
CA ASP A 309 9.76 -5.64 -14.54
C ASP A 309 8.91 -4.79 -13.57
N LEU A 310 9.34 -4.71 -12.30
CA LEU A 310 8.66 -3.90 -11.28
C LEU A 310 9.12 -2.45 -11.34
N ALA A 311 8.18 -1.51 -11.19
CA ALA A 311 8.45 -0.09 -11.15
C ALA A 311 8.83 0.34 -9.71
N VAL A 312 10.14 0.45 -9.46
CA VAL A 312 10.73 0.70 -8.13
C VAL A 312 11.69 1.88 -8.19
N TYR A 313 11.61 2.76 -7.20
CA TYR A 313 12.50 3.91 -7.04
C TYR A 313 13.07 3.93 -5.61
N PHE A 314 14.39 3.75 -5.52
CA PHE A 314 15.13 3.82 -4.26
C PHE A 314 15.75 5.21 -4.04
N ILE A 315 15.68 5.66 -2.80
CA ILE A 315 16.49 6.76 -2.28
C ILE A 315 17.32 6.19 -1.12
N SER A 316 18.64 6.22 -1.25
CA SER A 316 19.59 5.66 -0.28
C SER A 316 20.52 6.76 0.23
N ARG A 317 20.96 6.70 1.50
CA ARG A 317 22.00 7.57 2.02
C ARG A 317 23.28 7.34 1.25
N ALA A 318 23.94 8.43 0.84
CA ALA A 318 25.23 8.36 0.17
C ALA A 318 26.35 7.89 1.11
N GLU A 319 27.54 7.61 0.58
CA GLU A 319 28.73 7.36 1.38
C GLU A 319 29.07 8.61 2.21
N ALA A 320 29.75 8.43 3.35
CA ALA A 320 30.03 9.49 4.29
C ALA A 320 30.92 10.63 3.72
N ASP A 321 31.65 10.35 2.64
CA ASP A 321 32.54 11.26 1.95
C ASP A 321 31.98 11.79 0.62
N ALA A 322 30.70 11.49 0.30
CA ALA A 322 30.06 11.98 -0.92
C ALA A 322 29.61 13.44 -0.80
N ASP A 323 29.64 14.17 -1.93
CA ASP A 323 29.16 15.56 -2.00
C ASP A 323 27.64 15.71 -1.88
N GLN A 324 26.89 14.62 -1.97
CA GLN A 324 25.43 14.57 -1.87
C GLN A 324 24.97 13.71 -0.70
N GLU A 325 23.85 14.03 -0.11
CA GLU A 325 23.28 13.30 1.02
C GLU A 325 22.62 12.00 0.59
N TYR A 326 21.99 11.96 -0.59
CA TYR A 326 21.23 10.82 -1.11
C TYR A 326 21.67 10.43 -2.50
N VAL A 327 21.66 9.12 -2.76
CA VAL A 327 21.79 8.50 -4.08
C VAL A 327 20.42 7.93 -4.48
N LYS A 328 20.08 8.05 -5.75
CA LYS A 328 18.74 7.73 -6.27
C LYS A 328 18.86 6.75 -7.42
N HIS A 329 18.11 5.63 -7.34
CA HIS A 329 18.10 4.62 -8.38
C HIS A 329 16.67 4.21 -8.73
N ALA A 330 16.38 4.21 -10.03
CA ALA A 330 15.09 3.80 -10.58
C ALA A 330 15.25 2.51 -11.40
N SER A 331 14.28 1.61 -11.30
CA SER A 331 14.20 0.46 -12.19
C SER A 331 13.85 0.90 -13.62
N PRO A 332 14.15 0.07 -14.65
CA PRO A 332 13.75 0.37 -16.03
C PRO A 332 12.25 0.58 -16.19
N ALA A 333 11.42 -0.21 -15.49
CA ALA A 333 9.96 -0.07 -15.50
C ALA A 333 9.52 1.27 -14.90
N PHE A 334 10.10 1.71 -13.79
CA PHE A 334 9.83 3.02 -13.19
C PHE A 334 10.19 4.17 -14.15
N GLU A 335 11.38 4.10 -14.78
CA GLU A 335 11.83 5.10 -15.76
C GLU A 335 10.91 5.19 -16.99
N LYS A 336 10.30 4.07 -17.39
CA LYS A 336 9.32 4.04 -18.48
C LYS A 336 8.03 4.75 -18.08
N LEU A 337 7.50 4.51 -16.87
CA LEU A 337 6.31 5.19 -16.36
C LEU A 337 6.56 6.70 -16.19
N ARG A 338 7.74 7.08 -15.66
CA ARG A 338 8.11 8.49 -15.50
C ARG A 338 8.14 9.28 -16.81
N LYS A 339 8.44 8.63 -17.92
CA LYS A 339 8.54 9.24 -19.27
C LYS A 339 7.26 9.13 -20.09
N ALA A 340 6.27 8.42 -19.63
CA ALA A 340 4.97 8.30 -20.29
C ALA A 340 4.14 9.57 -19.95
N GLU A 341 4.43 10.69 -20.67
CA GLU A 341 3.64 11.92 -20.68
C GLU A 341 2.53 11.84 -21.74
#